data_62889d5c1c776e498901554df5058fe9
#
_entry.id   62889d5c1c776e498901554df5058fe9
#
_cell.length_a   1.000
_cell.length_b   1.000
_cell.length_c   1.000
_cell.angle_alpha   90.00
_cell.angle_beta   90.00
_cell.angle_gamma   90.00
#
_symmetry.space_group_name_H-M   'P 1'
#
loop_
_entity.id
_entity.type
_entity.pdbx_description
1 polymer ?
#
loop_
_entity_poly.entity_id
_entity_poly.type
_entity_poly.pdbx_seq_one_letter_code
_entity_poly.pdbx_strand_id
1 'polypeptide(L)'
;MQLLMSGMLFMHMNRFMSSYVLVYVSEMLNSMHLFTRMFASVYTAQPNTLLILNASAPQRSTVGSEDPPLFSPATLAAAKTPAAPPAAMSISGEVPDEGSDGEEVFIDEQDIIQEIHLDEEDLPDHDDDDDDDEEDQEMDEVFAAACSPIDASLVVSGGKDDRGFLWRIGSAQEFQELTGHGDTVCTVAFSSDGKLVACGSMDGQINVWNTATRTLQGTLEGSSGSGFEWLRWHPRGNLIIAGSEDCNVWMWNAEHNAFLNTFAGHSSTVTCGDFTPDGKLICSGSDDATLRIWDPRSAQCRHVVRGHGYHTQGLTCLAITPDSQSIVSGSEDNSVHIVSINSGQVVGSLVGHTNSIECIGISSRYNWVATGSIDRTLIIWDLARQAIRSTCEHDEGVTCLAWLGSSRYVASGCIDGMVRIWDSLSGDLARTFSGHRDVVQSLAVSADGNSIVSVSTDKSARVFDISMFK
;
A
#
# COMPACT_ATOMS: atom_id res chain seq x y z
N MET A 1 -40.27 -34.56 10.34
CA MET A 1 -39.35 -35.42 9.51
C MET A 1 -38.69 -34.67 8.36
N GLN A 2 -39.23 -33.57 7.86
CA GLN A 2 -38.58 -32.74 6.82
C GLN A 2 -37.50 -31.78 7.36
N LEU A 3 -37.52 -31.39 8.61
CA LEU A 3 -36.52 -30.51 9.24
C LEU A 3 -35.23 -31.26 9.69
N LEU A 4 -35.30 -32.59 9.86
CA LEU A 4 -34.15 -33.42 10.20
C LEU A 4 -33.36 -33.86 8.97
N MET A 5 -33.97 -33.89 7.79
CA MET A 5 -33.31 -34.21 6.53
C MET A 5 -32.51 -33.00 5.97
N SER A 6 -32.98 -31.78 6.24
CA SER A 6 -32.20 -30.56 5.83
C SER A 6 -30.93 -30.39 6.64
N GLY A 7 -30.90 -30.76 7.93
CA GLY A 7 -29.71 -30.68 8.77
C GLY A 7 -28.62 -31.73 8.44
N MET A 8 -29.03 -32.91 8.00
CA MET A 8 -28.10 -33.96 7.58
C MET A 8 -27.53 -33.73 6.18
N LEU A 9 -28.27 -33.08 5.31
CA LEU A 9 -27.78 -32.70 3.97
C LEU A 9 -26.73 -31.56 4.07
N PHE A 10 -26.93 -30.64 5.02
CA PHE A 10 -25.96 -29.55 5.26
C PHE A 10 -24.67 -30.03 5.93
N MET A 11 -24.71 -31.05 6.77
CA MET A 11 -23.49 -31.65 7.34
C MET A 11 -22.77 -32.62 6.40
N HIS A 12 -23.43 -33.15 5.36
CA HIS A 12 -22.77 -34.01 4.37
C HIS A 12 -22.22 -33.21 3.19
N MET A 13 -22.76 -32.05 2.89
CA MET A 13 -22.16 -31.15 1.89
C MET A 13 -20.86 -30.49 2.38
N ASN A 14 -20.74 -30.22 3.70
CA ASN A 14 -19.48 -29.70 4.28
C ASN A 14 -18.33 -30.72 4.39
N ARG A 15 -18.57 -31.99 4.04
CA ARG A 15 -17.52 -33.03 4.03
C ARG A 15 -17.02 -33.40 2.62
N PHE A 16 -17.67 -32.85 1.57
CA PHE A 16 -17.31 -33.10 0.17
C PHE A 16 -17.04 -31.83 -0.64
N MET A 17 -17.10 -30.66 -0.04
CA MET A 17 -16.46 -29.49 -0.61
C MET A 17 -14.98 -29.64 -0.28
N SER A 18 -14.24 -30.06 -1.30
CA SER A 18 -12.80 -30.16 -1.26
C SER A 18 -12.23 -28.80 -0.81
N SER A 19 -11.08 -28.81 -0.20
CA SER A 19 -10.28 -27.64 0.18
C SER A 19 -10.22 -26.55 -0.89
N TYR A 20 -10.38 -26.92 -2.15
CA TYR A 20 -10.43 -26.06 -3.32
C TYR A 20 -11.57 -25.03 -3.35
N VAL A 21 -12.78 -25.35 -2.89
CA VAL A 21 -13.88 -24.38 -2.90
C VAL A 21 -13.75 -23.41 -1.72
N LEU A 22 -13.15 -23.82 -0.61
CA LEU A 22 -12.84 -22.93 0.51
C LEU A 22 -11.65 -22.02 0.20
N VAL A 23 -10.66 -22.51 -0.56
CA VAL A 23 -9.55 -21.71 -1.09
C VAL A 23 -10.10 -20.72 -2.13
N TYR A 24 -10.94 -21.15 -3.07
CA TYR A 24 -11.53 -20.25 -4.08
C TYR A 24 -12.45 -19.18 -3.47
N VAL A 25 -13.16 -19.47 -2.41
CA VAL A 25 -13.97 -18.48 -1.67
C VAL A 25 -13.06 -17.58 -0.80
N SER A 26 -11.98 -18.12 -0.26
CA SER A 26 -10.95 -17.33 0.47
C SER A 26 -10.16 -16.45 -0.50
N GLU A 27 -9.80 -16.95 -1.67
CA GLU A 27 -9.14 -16.18 -2.74
C GLU A 27 -10.07 -15.14 -3.36
N MET A 28 -11.35 -15.49 -3.61
CA MET A 28 -12.36 -14.47 -3.95
C MET A 28 -12.56 -13.45 -2.82
N LEU A 29 -12.47 -13.84 -1.56
CA LEU A 29 -12.57 -12.92 -0.43
C LEU A 29 -11.28 -12.09 -0.26
N ASN A 30 -10.09 -12.64 -0.53
CA ASN A 30 -8.82 -11.89 -0.50
C ASN A 30 -8.66 -11.01 -1.73
N SER A 31 -8.99 -11.51 -2.93
CA SER A 31 -9.14 -10.64 -4.12
C SER A 31 -10.28 -9.64 -3.95
N MET A 32 -11.36 -9.99 -3.23
CA MET A 32 -12.40 -9.04 -2.84
C MET A 32 -11.95 -8.10 -1.73
N HIS A 33 -10.95 -8.41 -0.89
CA HIS A 33 -10.36 -7.43 0.04
C HIS A 33 -9.49 -6.42 -0.70
N LEU A 34 -8.70 -6.85 -1.67
CA LEU A 34 -8.07 -5.94 -2.64
C LEU A 34 -9.14 -5.27 -3.55
N PHE A 35 -10.17 -6.02 -4.01
CA PHE A 35 -11.26 -5.51 -4.84
C PHE A 35 -12.35 -4.77 -4.06
N THR A 36 -12.65 -5.08 -2.81
CA THR A 36 -13.53 -4.26 -1.96
C THR A 36 -12.82 -3.00 -1.51
N ARG A 37 -11.50 -3.00 -1.42
CA ARG A 37 -10.72 -1.75 -1.43
C ARG A 37 -10.97 -0.95 -2.72
N MET A 38 -11.16 -1.61 -3.87
CA MET A 38 -11.42 -0.94 -5.16
C MET A 38 -12.90 -0.64 -5.47
N PHE A 39 -13.89 -1.36 -4.92
CA PHE A 39 -15.29 -1.26 -5.36
C PHE A 39 -16.30 -0.72 -4.34
N ALA A 40 -15.92 -0.47 -3.09
CA ALA A 40 -16.82 0.13 -2.10
C ALA A 40 -17.27 1.56 -2.46
N SER A 41 -16.62 2.21 -3.43
CA SER A 41 -16.94 3.59 -3.86
C SER A 41 -17.94 3.73 -5.01
N VAL A 42 -18.47 2.64 -5.59
CA VAL A 42 -19.34 2.72 -6.79
C VAL A 42 -20.85 2.63 -6.49
N TYR A 43 -21.29 2.27 -5.29
CA TYR A 43 -22.71 2.05 -4.99
C TYR A 43 -23.24 2.84 -3.78
N THR A 44 -23.10 4.17 -3.77
CA THR A 44 -23.94 5.05 -2.97
C THR A 44 -24.34 6.31 -3.74
N ALA A 45 -25.14 6.13 -4.76
CA ALA A 45 -25.89 7.23 -5.37
C ALA A 45 -27.20 6.72 -5.95
N GLN A 46 -28.25 6.72 -5.15
CA GLN A 46 -29.60 7.07 -5.62
C GLN A 46 -30.49 7.46 -4.42
N PRO A 47 -31.27 8.54 -4.53
CA PRO A 47 -32.08 9.05 -3.45
C PRO A 47 -33.57 8.68 -3.60
N ASN A 48 -34.29 8.88 -2.47
CA ASN A 48 -35.74 9.04 -2.37
C ASN A 48 -36.63 7.81 -2.38
N THR A 49 -37.08 7.44 -1.18
CA THR A 49 -38.51 7.19 -0.96
C THR A 49 -38.89 7.66 0.44
N LEU A 50 -39.78 8.63 0.44
CA LEU A 50 -40.49 9.24 1.54
C LEU A 50 -41.44 8.23 2.22
N LEU A 51 -41.33 8.01 3.51
CA LEU A 51 -42.38 7.38 4.31
C LEU A 51 -42.60 8.20 5.58
N ILE A 52 -43.75 8.89 5.54
CA ILE A 52 -44.34 9.61 6.64
C ILE A 52 -44.98 8.60 7.64
N LEU A 53 -44.62 8.68 8.89
CA LEU A 53 -45.47 8.20 9.98
C LEU A 53 -45.44 9.22 11.13
N ASN A 54 -46.61 9.76 11.34
CA ASN A 54 -47.01 10.62 12.45
C ASN A 54 -46.94 9.89 13.79
N ALA A 55 -46.52 10.59 14.85
CA ALA A 55 -47.25 10.61 16.14
C ALA A 55 -46.68 11.66 17.11
N SER A 56 -47.50 12.67 17.36
CA SER A 56 -47.85 13.35 18.61
C SER A 56 -46.80 13.81 19.63
N ALA A 57 -46.86 15.14 19.83
CA ALA A 57 -46.36 15.89 20.98
C ALA A 57 -47.14 15.63 22.28
N PRO A 58 -46.66 16.03 23.47
CA PRO A 58 -47.14 17.32 24.00
C PRO A 58 -46.12 18.24 24.74
N GLN A 59 -46.28 19.50 24.49
CA GLN A 59 -46.54 20.69 25.33
C GLN A 59 -45.66 21.03 26.56
N ARG A 60 -45.12 22.27 26.45
CA ARG A 60 -45.12 23.49 27.31
C ARG A 60 -44.26 23.58 28.57
N SER A 61 -43.44 24.62 28.59
CA SER A 61 -43.55 25.91 29.33
C SER A 61 -42.38 26.81 29.03
N THR A 62 -42.57 27.93 28.44
CA THR A 62 -42.64 29.36 28.85
C THR A 62 -41.56 29.84 29.83
N VAL A 63 -40.85 30.84 29.46
CA VAL A 63 -40.77 32.29 29.80
C VAL A 63 -39.36 32.79 29.68
N GLY A 64 -39.22 33.92 28.96
CA GLY A 64 -38.52 35.09 29.31
C GLY A 64 -37.63 35.71 28.22
N SER A 65 -38.21 36.66 27.58
CA SER A 65 -37.80 37.83 26.85
C SER A 65 -36.43 38.45 27.21
N GLU A 66 -35.72 38.91 26.17
CA GLU A 66 -35.31 40.31 25.97
C GLU A 66 -34.52 40.46 24.67
N ASP A 67 -35.02 41.31 23.79
CA ASP A 67 -34.42 41.87 22.56
C ASP A 67 -33.95 43.30 22.85
N PRO A 68 -33.40 44.07 21.87
CA PRO A 68 -32.10 44.07 21.19
C PRO A 68 -31.36 45.40 21.41
N PRO A 69 -30.35 45.76 20.62
CA PRO A 69 -30.58 46.78 19.61
C PRO A 69 -29.82 46.63 18.27
N LEU A 70 -30.50 47.10 17.27
CA LEU A 70 -30.14 47.51 15.91
C LEU A 70 -28.96 48.44 15.77
N PHE A 71 -28.16 48.25 14.75
CA PHE A 71 -27.61 49.34 13.92
C PHE A 71 -27.23 48.88 12.53
N SER A 72 -27.77 49.56 11.55
CA SER A 72 -27.47 49.55 10.10
C SER A 72 -27.24 51.01 9.69
N PRO A 73 -26.89 51.38 8.46
CA PRO A 73 -25.94 50.94 7.43
C PRO A 73 -25.06 52.10 6.89
N ALA A 74 -24.10 51.81 6.05
CA ALA A 74 -23.56 52.63 4.96
C ALA A 74 -22.20 52.09 4.49
N THR A 75 -21.72 52.06 3.26
CA THR A 75 -21.97 52.80 2.06
C THR A 75 -21.30 52.08 0.86
N LEU A 76 -21.89 52.18 -0.30
CA LEU A 76 -21.43 51.82 -1.66
C LEU A 76 -19.97 52.27 -1.95
N ALA A 77 -19.25 51.39 -2.69
CA ALA A 77 -18.31 51.78 -3.72
C ALA A 77 -18.24 50.74 -4.86
N ALA A 78 -18.50 51.19 -6.05
CA ALA A 78 -18.52 50.46 -7.30
C ALA A 78 -17.09 50.17 -7.80
N ALA A 79 -16.85 48.97 -8.34
CA ALA A 79 -15.70 48.72 -9.20
C ALA A 79 -16.06 47.82 -10.39
N LYS A 80 -15.75 48.35 -11.50
CA LYS A 80 -15.79 48.09 -12.92
C LYS A 80 -15.66 46.60 -13.32
N THR A 81 -16.55 46.20 -14.23
CA THR A 81 -16.45 45.05 -15.16
C THR A 81 -15.32 45.25 -16.19
N PRO A 82 -14.55 44.22 -16.55
CA PRO A 82 -13.78 44.23 -17.79
C PRO A 82 -14.54 43.59 -18.94
N ALA A 83 -14.25 44.10 -20.14
CA ALA A 83 -14.92 43.90 -21.42
C ALA A 83 -14.70 42.52 -22.04
N ALA A 84 -15.66 42.09 -22.86
CA ALA A 84 -15.65 40.92 -23.72
C ALA A 84 -14.62 41.03 -24.87
N PRO A 85 -14.04 39.91 -25.34
CA PRO A 85 -13.21 39.88 -26.54
C PRO A 85 -14.04 39.83 -27.84
N PRO A 86 -13.46 40.23 -28.99
CA PRO A 86 -14.19 40.43 -30.24
C PRO A 86 -14.42 39.13 -31.03
N ALA A 87 -15.41 39.18 -31.88
CA ALA A 87 -15.99 38.17 -32.72
C ALA A 87 -15.00 37.46 -33.67
N ALA A 88 -15.24 36.15 -33.82
CA ALA A 88 -14.57 35.28 -34.78
C ALA A 88 -15.03 35.57 -36.23
N MET A 89 -14.05 35.66 -37.12
CA MET A 89 -14.24 35.57 -38.57
C MET A 89 -14.32 34.11 -39.00
N SER A 90 -15.38 33.75 -39.69
CA SER A 90 -15.55 32.46 -40.36
C SER A 90 -14.70 32.40 -41.63
N ILE A 91 -13.88 31.34 -41.75
CA ILE A 91 -13.32 30.90 -43.02
C ILE A 91 -13.70 29.43 -43.19
N SER A 92 -14.46 29.18 -44.27
CA SER A 92 -14.78 27.87 -44.79
C SER A 92 -13.55 27.22 -45.42
N GLY A 93 -13.20 26.04 -44.98
CA GLY A 93 -12.18 25.20 -45.61
C GLY A 93 -12.55 23.74 -45.40
N GLU A 94 -12.60 23.01 -46.49
CA GLU A 94 -12.99 21.62 -46.64
C GLU A 94 -12.14 20.69 -45.77
N VAL A 95 -12.79 19.70 -45.17
CA VAL A 95 -12.18 18.61 -44.39
C VAL A 95 -11.71 17.54 -45.37
N PRO A 96 -10.46 17.11 -45.39
CA PRO A 96 -10.08 15.79 -45.88
C PRO A 96 -10.33 14.77 -44.78
N ASP A 97 -11.03 13.72 -45.12
CA ASP A 97 -11.19 12.48 -44.42
C ASP A 97 -9.78 11.80 -44.35
N GLU A 98 -9.15 11.80 -43.20
CA GLU A 98 -7.95 10.99 -42.93
C GLU A 98 -8.25 9.99 -41.83
N GLY A 99 -8.00 8.74 -42.19
CA GLY A 99 -8.25 7.54 -41.42
C GLY A 99 -7.64 7.56 -40.02
N SER A 100 -8.30 6.90 -39.13
CA SER A 100 -7.83 6.53 -37.80
C SER A 100 -6.63 5.57 -37.90
N ASP A 101 -5.43 6.11 -38.03
CA ASP A 101 -4.22 5.38 -37.69
C ASP A 101 -4.11 5.45 -36.17
N GLY A 102 -4.47 4.34 -35.52
CA GLY A 102 -4.08 4.13 -34.14
C GLY A 102 -2.56 4.17 -34.07
N GLU A 103 -2.01 5.17 -33.40
CA GLU A 103 -0.61 5.16 -33.01
C GLU A 103 -0.42 3.93 -32.10
N GLU A 104 0.17 2.86 -32.66
CA GLU A 104 0.75 1.79 -31.86
C GLU A 104 1.83 2.46 -31.03
N VAL A 105 1.58 2.60 -29.73
CA VAL A 105 2.59 3.02 -28.77
C VAL A 105 3.63 1.90 -28.76
N PHE A 106 4.71 2.10 -29.49
CA PHE A 106 5.87 1.21 -29.40
C PHE A 106 6.41 1.29 -27.98
N ILE A 107 6.25 0.21 -27.24
CA ILE A 107 6.90 -0.02 -25.94
C ILE A 107 8.40 0.01 -26.17
N ASP A 108 9.10 0.99 -25.59
CA ASP A 108 10.55 1.08 -25.69
C ASP A 108 11.18 0.09 -24.70
N GLU A 109 11.34 -1.17 -25.11
CA GLU A 109 11.96 -2.25 -24.33
C GLU A 109 13.41 -1.92 -23.91
N GLN A 110 13.98 -0.82 -24.42
CA GLN A 110 15.35 -0.38 -24.12
C GLN A 110 15.53 0.15 -22.69
N ASP A 111 14.46 0.44 -22.00
CA ASP A 111 14.51 0.98 -20.61
C ASP A 111 14.58 -0.11 -19.54
N ILE A 112 14.30 -1.36 -19.89
CA ILE A 112 14.35 -2.50 -18.97
C ILE A 112 15.78 -3.04 -18.96
N ILE A 113 16.47 -2.92 -17.81
CA ILE A 113 17.82 -3.50 -17.62
C ILE A 113 17.71 -5.03 -17.49
N GLN A 114 16.69 -5.51 -16.80
CA GLN A 114 16.48 -6.92 -16.50
C GLN A 114 15.00 -7.18 -16.24
N GLU A 115 14.53 -8.28 -16.81
CA GLU A 115 13.24 -8.88 -16.51
C GLU A 115 13.47 -10.27 -15.93
N ILE A 116 12.78 -10.62 -14.86
CA ILE A 116 12.86 -11.92 -14.21
C ILE A 116 11.43 -12.44 -14.13
N HIS A 117 11.18 -13.54 -14.84
CA HIS A 117 9.99 -14.36 -14.63
C HIS A 117 10.33 -15.35 -13.52
N LEU A 118 9.47 -15.45 -12.54
CA LEU A 118 9.72 -16.27 -11.36
C LEU A 118 9.09 -17.66 -11.50
N ASP A 119 8.85 -18.11 -12.73
CA ASP A 119 8.25 -19.40 -13.07
C ASP A 119 9.33 -20.43 -13.36
N GLU A 120 9.12 -21.67 -12.91
CA GLU A 120 9.95 -22.80 -13.27
C GLU A 120 9.54 -23.33 -14.67
N GLU A 121 10.18 -22.88 -15.75
CA GLU A 121 10.20 -23.62 -17.01
C GLU A 121 11.55 -23.51 -17.70
N ASP A 122 12.53 -24.28 -17.23
CA ASP A 122 13.68 -24.76 -18.01
C ASP A 122 14.10 -26.15 -17.52
N LEU A 123 13.20 -27.13 -17.57
CA LEU A 123 13.57 -28.56 -17.50
C LEU A 123 13.39 -29.19 -18.88
N PRO A 124 14.38 -29.98 -19.35
CA PRO A 124 14.31 -30.60 -20.66
C PRO A 124 13.18 -31.63 -20.74
N ASP A 125 12.48 -31.57 -21.85
CA ASP A 125 11.40 -32.49 -22.26
C ASP A 125 11.68 -33.94 -21.90
N HIS A 126 10.90 -34.49 -21.01
CA HIS A 126 10.69 -35.92 -20.92
C HIS A 126 9.39 -36.25 -21.67
N ASP A 127 9.56 -36.85 -22.87
CA ASP A 127 8.52 -37.52 -23.60
C ASP A 127 7.97 -38.67 -22.74
N ASP A 128 6.80 -38.53 -22.15
CA ASP A 128 5.93 -39.65 -21.78
C ASP A 128 4.48 -39.20 -21.96
N ASP A 129 3.86 -39.80 -22.98
CA ASP A 129 2.42 -39.81 -23.22
C ASP A 129 1.70 -40.37 -22.00
N ASP A 130 0.79 -39.59 -21.38
CA ASP A 130 -0.48 -40.11 -20.85
C ASP A 130 -1.35 -38.99 -20.21
N ASP A 131 -2.55 -38.81 -20.81
CA ASP A 131 -3.84 -38.42 -20.26
C ASP A 131 -4.04 -37.12 -19.46
N ASP A 132 -4.58 -36.11 -20.16
CA ASP A 132 -5.70 -35.22 -19.81
C ASP A 132 -6.04 -35.04 -18.31
N ASP A 133 -5.27 -34.24 -17.60
CA ASP A 133 -5.75 -33.27 -16.61
C ASP A 133 -4.93 -31.99 -16.84
N GLU A 134 -5.46 -31.07 -17.67
CA GLU A 134 -5.01 -29.68 -17.67
C GLU A 134 -5.34 -29.12 -16.29
N GLU A 135 -4.50 -29.40 -15.29
CA GLU A 135 -4.37 -28.53 -14.15
C GLU A 135 -3.88 -27.20 -14.74
N ASP A 136 -4.79 -26.23 -14.83
CA ASP A 136 -4.44 -24.82 -15.01
C ASP A 136 -3.41 -24.51 -13.92
N GLN A 137 -2.12 -24.52 -14.27
CA GLN A 137 -1.06 -24.04 -13.39
C GLN A 137 -1.35 -22.56 -13.19
N GLU A 138 -2.03 -22.26 -12.07
CA GLU A 138 -2.28 -20.90 -11.64
C GLU A 138 -0.93 -20.24 -11.46
N MET A 139 -0.66 -19.36 -12.35
CA MET A 139 0.57 -18.60 -12.41
C MET A 139 0.67 -17.63 -11.22
N ASP A 140 1.84 -17.44 -10.63
CA ASP A 140 2.02 -16.87 -9.29
C ASP A 140 2.37 -15.38 -9.27
N GLU A 141 1.52 -14.56 -8.65
CA GLU A 141 1.64 -13.11 -8.51
C GLU A 141 2.80 -12.72 -7.58
N VAL A 142 3.51 -11.63 -7.86
CA VAL A 142 4.59 -11.12 -7.01
C VAL A 142 4.11 -9.89 -6.23
N PHE A 143 4.18 -9.95 -4.90
CA PHE A 143 3.61 -8.94 -4.03
C PHE A 143 4.63 -7.98 -3.42
N ALA A 144 5.82 -8.45 -3.12
CA ALA A 144 6.79 -7.67 -2.37
C ALA A 144 8.19 -7.75 -2.96
N ALA A 145 8.89 -6.62 -2.92
CA ALA A 145 10.32 -6.56 -3.23
C ALA A 145 11.06 -5.62 -2.28
N ALA A 146 12.32 -5.95 -2.00
CA ALA A 146 13.22 -5.08 -1.27
C ALA A 146 14.64 -5.17 -1.83
N CYS A 147 15.35 -4.03 -1.82
CA CYS A 147 16.77 -3.97 -2.16
C CYS A 147 17.62 -3.96 -0.90
N SER A 148 18.78 -4.61 -0.95
CA SER A 148 19.72 -4.60 0.17
C SER A 148 20.24 -3.18 0.45
N PRO A 149 20.31 -2.76 1.73
CA PRO A 149 20.78 -1.41 2.07
C PRO A 149 22.30 -1.22 1.88
N ILE A 150 23.06 -2.29 1.69
CA ILE A 150 24.54 -2.25 1.58
C ILE A 150 25.07 -2.81 0.26
N ASP A 151 24.32 -3.64 -0.43
CA ASP A 151 24.71 -4.23 -1.73
C ASP A 151 23.69 -3.80 -2.77
N ALA A 152 24.07 -2.85 -3.61
CA ALA A 152 23.19 -2.23 -4.60
C ALA A 152 22.62 -3.21 -5.65
N SER A 153 23.25 -4.37 -5.79
CA SER A 153 22.80 -5.39 -6.74
C SER A 153 21.89 -6.46 -6.13
N LEU A 154 21.82 -6.58 -4.80
CA LEU A 154 21.10 -7.68 -4.15
C LEU A 154 19.65 -7.30 -3.88
N VAL A 155 18.74 -8.14 -4.32
CA VAL A 155 17.30 -7.95 -4.23
C VAL A 155 16.64 -9.20 -3.65
N VAL A 156 15.55 -9.03 -2.91
CA VAL A 156 14.64 -10.09 -2.50
C VAL A 156 13.24 -9.78 -3.02
N SER A 157 12.53 -10.80 -3.49
CA SER A 157 11.11 -10.74 -3.86
C SER A 157 10.34 -11.88 -3.21
N GLY A 158 9.03 -11.73 -3.07
CA GLY A 158 8.12 -12.72 -2.54
C GLY A 158 6.77 -12.67 -3.23
N GLY A 159 6.13 -13.82 -3.39
CA GLY A 159 4.91 -13.95 -4.16
C GLY A 159 3.93 -15.03 -3.65
N LYS A 160 2.93 -15.30 -4.46
CA LYS A 160 1.82 -16.22 -4.20
C LYS A 160 2.26 -17.70 -4.26
N ASP A 161 3.42 -17.97 -4.84
CA ASP A 161 4.02 -19.30 -4.99
C ASP A 161 4.58 -19.87 -3.68
N ASP A 162 4.29 -19.24 -2.54
CA ASP A 162 4.80 -19.62 -1.21
C ASP A 162 6.33 -19.52 -1.08
N ARG A 163 6.97 -18.77 -1.98
CA ARG A 163 8.42 -18.67 -2.07
C ARG A 163 8.92 -17.24 -1.98
N GLY A 164 10.11 -17.09 -1.49
CA GLY A 164 10.90 -15.89 -1.65
C GLY A 164 12.05 -16.15 -2.62
N PHE A 165 12.53 -15.11 -3.29
CA PHE A 165 13.67 -15.22 -4.20
C PHE A 165 14.72 -14.18 -3.86
N LEU A 166 15.95 -14.62 -3.70
CA LEU A 166 17.11 -13.75 -3.51
C LEU A 166 17.96 -13.75 -4.79
N TRP A 167 18.07 -12.61 -5.44
CA TRP A 167 18.69 -12.50 -6.76
C TRP A 167 19.50 -11.21 -6.92
N ARG A 168 20.26 -11.09 -8.03
CA ARG A 168 21.11 -9.94 -8.30
C ARG A 168 20.74 -9.22 -9.57
N ILE A 169 20.72 -7.90 -9.50
CA ILE A 169 20.61 -7.01 -10.66
C ILE A 169 21.81 -7.24 -11.58
N GLY A 170 21.55 -7.46 -12.86
CA GLY A 170 22.56 -7.69 -13.90
C GLY A 170 23.11 -9.11 -13.96
N SER A 171 22.60 -10.06 -13.17
CA SER A 171 23.02 -11.46 -13.21
C SER A 171 21.81 -12.41 -13.11
N ALA A 172 21.38 -12.95 -14.22
CA ALA A 172 20.32 -13.95 -14.26
C ALA A 172 20.73 -15.30 -13.64
N GLN A 173 22.03 -15.55 -13.43
CA GLN A 173 22.55 -16.82 -12.90
C GLN A 173 22.68 -16.84 -11.36
N GLU A 174 22.63 -15.69 -10.71
CA GLU A 174 22.72 -15.60 -9.26
C GLU A 174 21.32 -15.47 -8.65
N PHE A 175 20.57 -16.54 -8.75
CA PHE A 175 19.21 -16.69 -8.27
C PHE A 175 19.15 -17.76 -7.18
N GLN A 176 18.45 -17.50 -6.11
CA GLN A 176 18.24 -18.48 -5.05
C GLN A 176 16.81 -18.41 -4.54
N GLU A 177 16.15 -19.51 -4.59
CA GLU A 177 14.86 -19.75 -4.00
C GLU A 177 14.98 -19.84 -2.46
N LEU A 178 14.07 -19.18 -1.76
CA LEU A 178 13.94 -19.14 -0.31
C LEU A 178 12.67 -19.90 0.08
N THR A 179 12.81 -21.22 0.17
CA THR A 179 11.69 -22.16 0.40
C THR A 179 11.34 -22.33 1.87
N GLY A 180 10.16 -22.89 2.15
CA GLY A 180 9.75 -23.35 3.48
C GLY A 180 8.60 -22.55 4.08
N HIS A 181 7.94 -21.70 3.29
CA HIS A 181 6.62 -21.19 3.62
C HIS A 181 5.53 -22.15 3.14
N GLY A 182 4.39 -22.12 3.79
CA GLY A 182 3.24 -22.94 3.47
C GLY A 182 2.05 -22.15 2.92
N ASP A 183 2.27 -20.86 2.60
CA ASP A 183 1.30 -19.94 2.02
C ASP A 183 2.04 -18.71 1.48
N THR A 184 1.35 -17.86 0.77
CA THR A 184 1.81 -16.62 0.11
C THR A 184 2.83 -15.82 0.92
N VAL A 185 3.94 -15.45 0.29
CA VAL A 185 4.94 -14.52 0.85
C VAL A 185 4.54 -13.09 0.49
N CYS A 186 3.89 -12.41 1.42
CA CYS A 186 3.33 -11.06 1.19
C CYS A 186 4.26 -9.92 1.58
N THR A 187 5.33 -10.19 2.33
CA THR A 187 6.25 -9.13 2.78
C THR A 187 7.67 -9.61 2.90
N VAL A 188 8.61 -8.80 2.41
CA VAL A 188 10.05 -9.11 2.45
C VAL A 188 10.84 -7.88 2.89
N ALA A 189 11.92 -8.08 3.67
CA ALA A 189 12.79 -6.98 4.05
C ALA A 189 14.20 -7.45 4.42
N PHE A 190 15.20 -6.60 4.15
CA PHE A 190 16.58 -6.76 4.64
C PHE A 190 16.76 -6.13 6.02
N SER A 191 17.62 -6.73 6.84
CA SER A 191 18.11 -6.08 8.07
C SER A 191 18.89 -4.81 7.73
N SER A 192 18.96 -3.87 8.68
CA SER A 192 19.61 -2.57 8.47
C SER A 192 21.11 -2.68 8.13
N ASP A 193 21.77 -3.78 8.51
CA ASP A 193 23.16 -4.08 8.15
C ASP A 193 23.29 -4.97 6.90
N GLY A 194 22.18 -5.34 6.26
CA GLY A 194 22.10 -6.14 5.05
C GLY A 194 22.55 -7.59 5.17
N LYS A 195 22.80 -8.09 6.39
CA LYS A 195 23.29 -9.46 6.58
C LYS A 195 22.20 -10.50 6.65
N LEU A 196 20.99 -10.09 6.99
CA LEU A 196 19.82 -10.94 7.08
C LEU A 196 18.73 -10.44 6.13
N VAL A 197 17.94 -11.37 5.65
CA VAL A 197 16.73 -11.12 4.92
C VAL A 197 15.59 -11.89 5.56
N ALA A 198 14.43 -11.31 5.69
CA ALA A 198 13.24 -11.92 6.25
C ALA A 198 12.11 -11.89 5.23
N CYS A 199 11.40 -13.00 5.11
CA CYS A 199 10.17 -13.15 4.36
C CYS A 199 9.05 -13.51 5.32
N GLY A 200 7.96 -12.76 5.29
CA GLY A 200 6.77 -12.99 6.09
C GLY A 200 5.64 -13.49 5.19
N SER A 201 4.90 -14.48 5.69
CA SER A 201 3.89 -15.20 4.94
C SER A 201 2.52 -15.20 5.63
N MET A 202 1.50 -15.48 4.83
CA MET A 202 0.13 -15.70 5.30
C MET A 202 -0.01 -16.99 6.12
N ASP A 203 1.01 -17.87 6.12
CA ASP A 203 1.08 -19.04 7.00
C ASP A 203 1.33 -18.68 8.49
N GLY A 204 1.57 -17.40 8.80
CA GLY A 204 1.86 -16.92 10.15
C GLY A 204 3.32 -17.15 10.59
N GLN A 205 4.23 -17.38 9.64
CA GLN A 205 5.66 -17.55 9.89
C GLN A 205 6.49 -16.47 9.21
N ILE A 206 7.63 -16.15 9.80
CA ILE A 206 8.67 -15.35 9.19
C ILE A 206 9.93 -16.18 9.11
N ASN A 207 10.37 -16.48 7.91
CA ASN A 207 11.64 -17.14 7.68
C ASN A 207 12.76 -16.10 7.53
N VAL A 208 13.89 -16.35 8.18
CA VAL A 208 15.06 -15.47 8.19
C VAL A 208 16.26 -16.19 7.61
N TRP A 209 16.88 -15.62 6.58
CA TRP A 209 18.06 -16.17 5.93
C TRP A 209 19.27 -15.26 6.12
N ASN A 210 20.44 -15.87 6.10
CA ASN A 210 21.70 -15.14 6.03
C ASN A 210 22.03 -14.84 4.56
N THR A 211 22.22 -13.57 4.22
CA THR A 211 22.42 -13.13 2.84
C THR A 211 23.76 -13.60 2.21
N ALA A 212 24.81 -13.77 3.04
CA ALA A 212 26.13 -14.19 2.57
C ALA A 212 26.24 -15.70 2.38
N THR A 213 25.70 -16.49 3.33
CA THR A 213 25.75 -17.96 3.28
C THR A 213 24.57 -18.54 2.53
N ARG A 214 23.53 -17.74 2.32
CA ARG A 214 22.28 -18.15 1.67
C ARG A 214 21.60 -19.32 2.38
N THR A 215 21.72 -19.40 3.69
CA THR A 215 21.13 -20.48 4.52
C THR A 215 20.05 -19.93 5.41
N LEU A 216 19.01 -20.72 5.63
CA LEU A 216 17.96 -20.42 6.62
C LEU A 216 18.62 -20.32 8.00
N GLN A 217 18.47 -19.18 8.65
CA GLN A 217 18.95 -18.96 10.02
C GLN A 217 17.92 -19.42 11.05
N GLY A 218 16.65 -19.26 10.75
CA GLY A 218 15.56 -19.71 11.61
C GLY A 218 14.20 -19.22 11.14
N THR A 219 13.18 -19.82 11.73
CA THR A 219 11.78 -19.48 11.53
C THR A 219 11.23 -18.83 12.81
N LEU A 220 10.56 -17.70 12.65
CA LEU A 220 9.91 -16.96 13.72
C LEU A 220 8.41 -17.23 13.61
N GLU A 221 7.83 -17.85 14.63
CA GLU A 221 6.42 -18.23 14.63
C GLU A 221 5.57 -17.14 15.29
N GLY A 222 4.42 -16.83 14.67
CA GLY A 222 3.38 -15.98 15.21
C GLY A 222 2.17 -16.76 15.70
N SER A 223 1.00 -16.19 15.57
CA SER A 223 -0.26 -16.86 15.88
C SER A 223 -0.59 -17.86 14.76
N SER A 224 -0.77 -19.12 15.14
CA SER A 224 -1.10 -20.16 14.16
C SER A 224 -2.39 -19.86 13.40
N GLY A 225 -2.28 -19.78 12.06
CA GLY A 225 -3.40 -19.59 11.17
C GLY A 225 -3.82 -18.13 10.95
N SER A 226 -2.94 -17.16 11.27
CA SER A 226 -3.14 -15.74 10.96
C SER A 226 -1.91 -15.17 10.28
N GLY A 227 -2.07 -14.68 9.07
CA GLY A 227 -1.01 -14.15 8.23
C GLY A 227 -0.36 -12.87 8.75
N PHE A 228 0.81 -12.57 8.21
CA PHE A 228 1.50 -11.32 8.43
C PHE A 228 1.33 -10.39 7.24
N GLU A 229 0.69 -9.26 7.45
CA GLU A 229 0.48 -8.23 6.43
C GLU A 229 1.77 -7.46 6.09
N TRP A 230 2.59 -7.23 7.08
CA TRP A 230 3.84 -6.48 6.94
C TRP A 230 4.88 -6.90 7.97
N LEU A 231 6.16 -6.68 7.65
CA LEU A 231 7.27 -6.81 8.59
C LEU A 231 8.23 -5.62 8.46
N ARG A 232 8.90 -5.29 9.57
CA ARG A 232 9.94 -4.24 9.62
C ARG A 232 11.08 -4.64 10.54
N TRP A 233 12.29 -4.31 10.12
CA TRP A 233 13.48 -4.46 10.94
C TRP A 233 13.71 -3.23 11.80
N HIS A 234 14.25 -3.45 12.99
CA HIS A 234 14.73 -2.36 13.84
C HIS A 234 15.88 -1.60 13.15
N PRO A 235 15.89 -0.24 13.16
CA PRO A 235 16.87 0.54 12.41
C PRO A 235 18.33 0.35 12.85
N ARG A 236 18.59 -0.28 13.97
CA ARG A 236 19.94 -0.45 14.54
C ARG A 236 20.20 -1.82 15.16
N GLY A 237 19.47 -2.84 14.80
CA GLY A 237 19.66 -4.17 15.39
C GLY A 237 18.81 -5.23 14.73
N ASN A 238 18.97 -6.47 15.20
CA ASN A 238 18.35 -7.64 14.60
C ASN A 238 16.98 -7.98 15.24
N LEU A 239 16.19 -6.94 15.55
CA LEU A 239 14.79 -7.11 15.97
C LEU A 239 13.88 -6.98 14.76
N ILE A 240 12.86 -7.82 14.71
CA ILE A 240 11.79 -7.78 13.72
C ILE A 240 10.48 -7.50 14.44
N ILE A 241 9.63 -6.68 13.83
CA ILE A 241 8.21 -6.57 14.15
C ILE A 241 7.40 -6.93 12.92
N ALA A 242 6.23 -7.51 13.14
CA ALA A 242 5.25 -7.79 12.11
C ALA A 242 3.84 -7.54 12.62
N GLY A 243 2.98 -7.03 11.76
CA GLY A 243 1.56 -6.89 12.01
C GLY A 243 0.80 -8.04 11.40
N SER A 244 -0.20 -8.54 12.13
CA SER A 244 -0.92 -9.74 11.78
C SER A 244 -2.43 -9.53 11.73
N GLU A 245 -3.11 -10.40 10.99
CA GLU A 245 -4.57 -10.52 10.96
C GLU A 245 -5.16 -10.85 12.33
N ASP A 246 -4.37 -11.40 13.27
CA ASP A 246 -4.80 -11.69 14.64
C ASP A 246 -4.95 -10.43 15.51
N CYS A 247 -4.89 -9.24 14.91
CA CYS A 247 -5.02 -7.94 15.57
C CYS A 247 -3.84 -7.57 16.48
N ASN A 248 -2.70 -8.23 16.35
CA ASN A 248 -1.53 -7.97 17.16
C ASN A 248 -0.33 -7.52 16.33
N VAL A 249 0.59 -6.82 16.99
CA VAL A 249 1.96 -6.65 16.49
C VAL A 249 2.86 -7.59 17.28
N TRP A 250 3.63 -8.37 16.58
CA TRP A 250 4.56 -9.35 17.14
C TRP A 250 6.00 -8.83 17.06
N MET A 251 6.86 -9.23 18.01
CA MET A 251 8.27 -8.84 18.01
C MET A 251 9.19 -9.99 18.38
N TRP A 252 10.26 -10.15 17.60
CA TRP A 252 11.29 -11.17 17.81
C TRP A 252 12.70 -10.59 17.73
N ASN A 253 13.64 -11.35 18.32
CA ASN A 253 15.06 -11.21 18.06
C ASN A 253 15.47 -12.26 17.01
N ALA A 254 15.74 -11.81 15.80
CA ALA A 254 16.09 -12.69 14.68
C ALA A 254 17.48 -13.33 14.80
N GLU A 255 18.39 -12.74 15.58
CA GLU A 255 19.72 -13.32 15.79
C GLU A 255 19.67 -14.60 16.63
N HIS A 256 18.70 -14.68 17.55
CA HIS A 256 18.53 -15.79 18.48
C HIS A 256 17.27 -16.62 18.21
N ASN A 257 16.51 -16.30 17.16
CA ASN A 257 15.20 -16.89 16.87
C ASN A 257 14.28 -16.87 18.09
N ALA A 258 14.29 -15.77 18.84
CA ALA A 258 13.60 -15.65 20.09
C ALA A 258 12.41 -14.70 20.02
N PHE A 259 11.23 -15.20 20.39
CA PHE A 259 10.07 -14.37 20.64
C PHE A 259 10.34 -13.41 21.82
N LEU A 260 9.93 -12.17 21.69
CA LEU A 260 10.13 -11.13 22.71
C LEU A 260 8.82 -10.63 23.30
N ASN A 261 7.92 -10.11 22.48
CA ASN A 261 6.69 -9.49 22.93
C ASN A 261 5.57 -9.58 21.88
N THR A 262 4.33 -9.55 22.38
CA THR A 262 3.13 -9.28 21.58
C THR A 262 2.51 -7.96 22.07
N PHE A 263 2.17 -7.06 21.13
CA PHE A 263 1.50 -5.79 21.41
C PHE A 263 0.02 -5.95 21.08
N ALA A 264 -0.75 -6.34 22.08
CA ALA A 264 -2.18 -6.58 21.96
C ALA A 264 -3.01 -5.33 22.27
N GLY A 265 -4.05 -5.10 21.44
CA GLY A 265 -4.95 -3.98 21.70
C GLY A 265 -5.77 -3.51 20.51
N HIS A 266 -5.29 -3.68 19.26
CA HIS A 266 -6.13 -3.48 18.09
C HIS A 266 -7.29 -4.49 18.08
N SER A 267 -8.37 -4.14 17.40
CA SER A 267 -9.58 -4.97 17.33
C SER A 267 -9.87 -5.49 15.93
N SER A 268 -8.98 -5.19 14.98
CA SER A 268 -8.98 -5.70 13.61
C SER A 268 -7.55 -5.86 13.11
N THR A 269 -7.36 -6.38 11.91
CA THR A 269 -6.07 -6.57 11.24
C THR A 269 -5.15 -5.37 11.40
N VAL A 270 -3.88 -5.63 11.68
CA VAL A 270 -2.85 -4.58 11.76
C VAL A 270 -2.21 -4.42 10.39
N THR A 271 -2.66 -3.43 9.64
CA THR A 271 -2.37 -3.24 8.21
C THR A 271 -1.05 -2.53 7.92
N CYS A 272 -0.56 -1.73 8.87
CA CYS A 272 0.68 -0.98 8.67
C CYS A 272 1.39 -0.72 9.99
N GLY A 273 2.72 -0.58 9.94
CA GLY A 273 3.50 -0.26 11.13
C GLY A 273 4.98 -0.09 10.85
N ASP A 274 5.68 0.55 11.78
CA ASP A 274 7.13 0.70 11.71
C ASP A 274 7.73 1.02 13.09
N PHE A 275 9.04 0.84 13.22
CA PHE A 275 9.82 1.45 14.30
C PHE A 275 10.00 2.95 14.05
N THR A 276 10.04 3.73 15.11
CA THR A 276 10.57 5.10 14.98
C THR A 276 12.03 5.04 14.50
N PRO A 277 12.49 5.99 13.64
CA PRO A 277 13.88 6.02 13.15
C PRO A 277 14.95 6.01 14.26
N ASP A 278 14.62 6.50 15.47
CA ASP A 278 15.48 6.39 16.63
C ASP A 278 15.41 5.03 17.35
N GLY A 279 14.53 4.13 16.91
CA GLY A 279 14.36 2.76 17.41
C GLY A 279 13.74 2.66 18.81
N LYS A 280 13.12 3.72 19.33
CA LYS A 280 12.63 3.70 20.71
C LYS A 280 11.18 3.29 20.86
N LEU A 281 10.37 3.48 19.81
CA LEU A 281 8.95 3.21 19.82
C LEU A 281 8.55 2.41 18.59
N ILE A 282 7.38 1.79 18.67
CA ILE A 282 6.68 1.13 17.57
C ILE A 282 5.38 1.91 17.32
N CYS A 283 5.04 2.11 16.06
CA CYS A 283 3.78 2.70 15.63
C CYS A 283 3.05 1.68 14.76
N SER A 284 1.76 1.46 15.00
CA SER A 284 0.93 0.55 14.23
C SER A 284 -0.43 1.16 13.89
N GLY A 285 -0.87 0.96 12.66
CA GLY A 285 -2.20 1.28 12.16
C GLY A 285 -2.99 0.02 11.85
N SER A 286 -4.30 0.09 11.96
CA SER A 286 -5.18 -1.06 11.83
C SER A 286 -6.49 -0.69 11.11
N ASP A 287 -7.16 -1.71 10.58
CA ASP A 287 -8.53 -1.62 10.07
C ASP A 287 -9.55 -1.22 11.14
N ASP A 288 -9.16 -1.22 12.43
CA ASP A 288 -10.00 -0.70 13.52
C ASP A 288 -10.05 0.85 13.56
N ALA A 289 -9.51 1.51 12.54
CA ALA A 289 -9.41 2.97 12.41
C ALA A 289 -8.59 3.62 13.53
N THR A 290 -7.69 2.90 14.18
CA THR A 290 -6.83 3.44 15.23
C THR A 290 -5.35 3.38 14.85
N LEU A 291 -4.61 4.38 15.30
CA LEU A 291 -3.15 4.37 15.35
C LEU A 291 -2.72 4.16 16.81
N ARG A 292 -1.76 3.27 17.03
CA ARG A 292 -1.21 3.00 18.36
C ARG A 292 0.29 3.22 18.40
N ILE A 293 0.76 3.74 19.53
CA ILE A 293 2.18 3.98 19.78
C ILE A 293 2.59 3.16 21.00
N TRP A 294 3.60 2.30 20.83
CA TRP A 294 3.98 1.31 21.81
C TRP A 294 5.41 1.51 22.30
N ASP A 295 5.65 1.12 23.54
CA ASP A 295 6.99 0.98 24.08
C ASP A 295 7.47 -0.47 23.89
N PRO A 296 8.49 -0.73 23.05
CA PRO A 296 8.94 -2.10 22.76
C PRO A 296 9.49 -2.85 23.96
N ARG A 297 9.92 -2.14 25.00
CA ARG A 297 10.52 -2.76 26.19
C ARG A 297 9.48 -3.27 27.18
N SER A 298 8.39 -2.54 27.33
CA SER A 298 7.34 -2.87 28.30
C SER A 298 6.10 -3.50 27.64
N ALA A 299 6.03 -3.54 26.30
CA ALA A 299 4.87 -3.87 25.49
C ALA A 299 3.61 -3.00 25.80
N GLN A 300 3.79 -1.88 26.48
CA GLN A 300 2.67 -1.01 26.84
C GLN A 300 2.33 -0.06 25.70
N CYS A 301 1.04 0.10 25.44
CA CYS A 301 0.53 1.12 24.57
C CYS A 301 0.62 2.49 25.27
N ARG A 302 1.43 3.40 24.72
CA ARG A 302 1.60 4.77 25.25
C ARG A 302 0.45 5.67 24.83
N HIS A 303 0.03 5.56 23.57
CA HIS A 303 -1.04 6.38 23.00
C HIS A 303 -1.92 5.53 22.08
N VAL A 304 -3.22 5.82 22.11
CA VAL A 304 -4.21 5.34 21.16
C VAL A 304 -4.85 6.56 20.51
N VAL A 305 -4.65 6.73 19.22
CA VAL A 305 -5.23 7.81 18.43
C VAL A 305 -6.48 7.28 17.74
N ARG A 306 -7.63 7.89 18.04
CA ARG A 306 -8.93 7.44 17.53
C ARG A 306 -10.00 8.50 17.73
N GLY A 307 -11.14 8.34 17.07
CA GLY A 307 -12.36 9.11 17.32
C GLY A 307 -12.45 10.39 16.53
N HIS A 308 -13.24 11.35 17.00
CA HIS A 308 -13.57 12.55 16.25
C HIS A 308 -12.34 13.39 15.93
N GLY A 309 -12.14 13.67 14.64
CA GLY A 309 -10.96 14.41 14.15
C GLY A 309 -9.76 13.52 13.79
N TYR A 310 -9.95 12.21 13.76
CA TYR A 310 -9.04 11.21 13.24
C TYR A 310 -9.78 10.31 12.23
N HIS A 311 -9.13 9.25 11.74
CA HIS A 311 -9.69 8.35 10.73
C HIS A 311 -11.01 7.70 11.16
N THR A 312 -11.91 7.49 10.18
CA THR A 312 -13.23 6.88 10.35
C THR A 312 -13.34 5.49 9.72
N GLN A 313 -12.32 5.11 8.92
CA GLN A 313 -12.16 3.80 8.30
C GLN A 313 -10.75 3.28 8.56
N GLY A 314 -10.46 2.06 8.11
CA GLY A 314 -9.17 1.40 8.29
C GLY A 314 -7.98 2.24 7.83
N LEU A 315 -6.88 2.14 8.54
CA LEU A 315 -5.60 2.69 8.11
C LEU A 315 -4.99 1.72 7.09
N THR A 316 -4.50 2.27 5.99
CA THR A 316 -3.85 1.49 4.92
C THR A 316 -2.34 1.59 5.00
N CYS A 317 -1.82 2.76 5.37
CA CYS A 317 -0.39 3.03 5.35
C CYS A 317 0.00 4.08 6.40
N LEU A 318 1.26 4.04 6.80
CA LEU A 318 1.86 5.07 7.65
C LEU A 318 3.33 5.32 7.31
N ALA A 319 3.82 6.50 7.63
CA ALA A 319 5.23 6.83 7.57
C ALA A 319 5.62 7.71 8.77
N ILE A 320 6.85 7.54 9.25
CA ILE A 320 7.35 8.25 10.44
C ILE A 320 8.42 9.24 10.00
N THR A 321 8.33 10.48 10.52
CA THR A 321 9.31 11.52 10.17
C THR A 321 10.72 11.15 10.64
N PRO A 322 11.78 11.52 9.88
CA PRO A 322 13.17 11.14 10.20
C PRO A 322 13.64 11.59 11.59
N ASP A 323 13.04 12.65 12.13
CA ASP A 323 13.30 13.17 13.48
C ASP A 323 12.56 12.39 14.59
N SER A 324 11.76 11.39 14.24
CA SER A 324 10.95 10.59 15.17
C SER A 324 9.94 11.42 15.99
N GLN A 325 9.44 12.54 15.43
CA GLN A 325 8.50 13.41 16.13
C GLN A 325 7.05 13.22 15.69
N SER A 326 6.84 12.85 14.44
CA SER A 326 5.49 12.74 13.86
C SER A 326 5.30 11.47 13.04
N ILE A 327 4.05 11.01 13.01
CA ILE A 327 3.56 9.95 12.13
C ILE A 327 2.61 10.60 11.15
N VAL A 328 2.71 10.22 9.89
CA VAL A 328 1.71 10.53 8.86
C VAL A 328 0.99 9.24 8.53
N SER A 329 -0.32 9.22 8.66
CA SER A 329 -1.17 8.06 8.39
C SER A 329 -2.17 8.33 7.28
N GLY A 330 -2.38 7.35 6.42
CA GLY A 330 -3.40 7.34 5.38
C GLY A 330 -4.45 6.26 5.65
N SER A 331 -5.64 6.46 5.10
CA SER A 331 -6.80 5.63 5.36
C SER A 331 -7.70 5.49 4.14
N GLU A 332 -8.54 4.47 4.17
CA GLU A 332 -9.66 4.27 3.25
C GLU A 332 -10.70 5.41 3.30
N ASP A 333 -10.67 6.24 4.34
CA ASP A 333 -11.55 7.41 4.48
C ASP A 333 -11.08 8.63 3.67
N ASN A 334 -10.11 8.46 2.78
CA ASN A 334 -9.51 9.47 1.89
C ASN A 334 -8.72 10.56 2.63
N SER A 335 -8.56 10.42 3.94
CA SER A 335 -7.87 11.42 4.75
C SER A 335 -6.44 11.03 5.08
N VAL A 336 -5.61 12.04 5.26
CA VAL A 336 -4.23 11.88 5.74
C VAL A 336 -4.08 12.74 7.00
N HIS A 337 -3.62 12.12 8.08
CA HIS A 337 -3.44 12.82 9.35
C HIS A 337 -1.98 12.82 9.80
N ILE A 338 -1.59 13.91 10.47
CA ILE A 338 -0.29 14.05 11.11
C ILE A 338 -0.49 13.93 12.62
N VAL A 339 0.19 12.98 13.25
CA VAL A 339 0.08 12.69 14.68
C VAL A 339 1.43 12.95 15.35
N SER A 340 1.44 13.68 16.44
CA SER A 340 2.65 13.86 17.28
C SER A 340 2.91 12.59 18.10
N ILE A 341 4.10 12.01 17.96
CA ILE A 341 4.49 10.79 18.68
C ILE A 341 4.52 11.01 20.20
N ASN A 342 4.96 12.17 20.63
CA ASN A 342 5.12 12.46 22.05
C ASN A 342 3.80 12.63 22.79
N SER A 343 2.80 13.25 22.15
CA SER A 343 1.51 13.57 22.78
C SER A 343 0.37 12.62 22.37
N GLY A 344 0.52 11.87 21.28
CA GLY A 344 -0.56 11.07 20.69
C GLY A 344 -1.71 11.93 20.14
N GLN A 345 -1.47 13.22 19.86
CA GLN A 345 -2.50 14.11 19.34
C GLN A 345 -2.36 14.33 17.84
N VAL A 346 -3.48 14.46 17.15
CA VAL A 346 -3.54 14.91 15.76
C VAL A 346 -3.11 16.37 15.73
N VAL A 347 -2.04 16.68 15.01
CA VAL A 347 -1.48 18.04 14.88
C VAL A 347 -1.72 18.65 13.51
N GLY A 348 -2.24 17.86 12.57
CA GLY A 348 -2.59 18.33 11.23
C GLY A 348 -3.41 17.30 10.47
N SER A 349 -4.12 17.80 9.45
CA SER A 349 -4.86 17.00 8.49
C SER A 349 -4.57 17.53 7.09
N LEU A 350 -4.19 16.63 6.19
CA LEU A 350 -3.88 16.95 4.81
C LEU A 350 -5.08 16.53 3.96
N VAL A 351 -5.80 17.50 3.43
CA VAL A 351 -7.04 17.27 2.68
C VAL A 351 -6.80 17.54 1.20
N GLY A 352 -7.07 16.58 0.35
CA GLY A 352 -6.87 16.69 -1.10
C GLY A 352 -7.33 15.46 -1.87
N HIS A 353 -7.08 14.27 -1.35
CA HIS A 353 -7.51 13.03 -1.98
C HIS A 353 -9.03 12.82 -1.90
N THR A 354 -9.55 12.12 -2.90
CA THR A 354 -11.00 11.84 -3.05
C THR A 354 -11.34 10.35 -2.99
N ASN A 355 -10.32 9.50 -2.83
CA ASN A 355 -10.47 8.06 -2.66
C ASN A 355 -9.39 7.54 -1.69
N SER A 356 -9.41 6.23 -1.39
CA SER A 356 -8.50 5.55 -0.48
C SER A 356 -7.03 5.92 -0.73
N ILE A 357 -6.29 6.13 0.35
CA ILE A 357 -4.83 6.32 0.32
C ILE A 357 -4.18 4.93 0.40
N GLU A 358 -3.37 4.57 -0.58
CA GLU A 358 -2.73 3.25 -0.61
C GLU A 358 -1.28 3.28 -0.12
N CYS A 359 -0.59 4.37 -0.36
CA CYS A 359 0.83 4.45 -0.01
C CYS A 359 1.25 5.84 0.47
N ILE A 360 2.22 5.85 1.39
CA ILE A 360 2.83 7.07 1.95
C ILE A 360 4.34 6.92 1.98
N GLY A 361 5.05 7.98 1.61
CA GLY A 361 6.50 8.06 1.77
C GLY A 361 6.95 9.44 2.18
N ILE A 362 7.96 9.50 3.05
CA ILE A 362 8.56 10.75 3.51
C ILE A 362 9.91 10.95 2.85
N SER A 363 10.15 12.14 2.31
CA SER A 363 11.46 12.49 1.74
C SER A 363 12.53 12.50 2.83
N SER A 364 13.65 11.83 2.57
CA SER A 364 14.79 11.81 3.49
C SER A 364 15.49 13.18 3.61
N ARG A 365 15.34 14.04 2.61
CA ARG A 365 16.03 15.34 2.50
C ARG A 365 15.13 16.54 2.81
N TYR A 366 13.87 16.46 2.39
CA TYR A 366 12.93 17.57 2.49
C TYR A 366 11.85 17.22 3.52
N ASN A 367 11.26 18.23 4.13
CA ASN A 367 10.10 18.01 5.02
C ASN A 367 8.81 17.85 4.21
N TRP A 368 8.84 16.90 3.26
CA TRP A 368 7.74 16.60 2.35
C TRP A 368 7.29 15.16 2.49
N VAL A 369 6.01 14.97 2.26
CA VAL A 369 5.35 13.67 2.18
C VAL A 369 4.76 13.52 0.79
N ALA A 370 4.87 12.33 0.24
CA ALA A 370 4.14 11.88 -0.92
C ALA A 370 3.06 10.89 -0.49
N THR A 371 1.85 11.04 -1.00
CA THR A 371 0.74 10.11 -0.79
C THR A 371 0.17 9.70 -2.13
N GLY A 372 0.01 8.39 -2.34
CA GLY A 372 -0.62 7.83 -3.53
C GLY A 372 -2.00 7.28 -3.20
N SER A 373 -2.95 7.44 -4.12
CA SER A 373 -4.34 7.09 -3.91
C SER A 373 -4.97 6.44 -5.15
N ILE A 374 -6.02 5.70 -4.91
CA ILE A 374 -6.91 5.16 -5.96
C ILE A 374 -7.64 6.27 -6.72
N ASP A 375 -7.62 7.52 -6.22
CA ASP A 375 -8.17 8.68 -6.96
C ASP A 375 -7.32 9.09 -8.17
N ARG A 376 -6.30 8.30 -8.52
CA ARG A 376 -5.38 8.51 -9.65
C ARG A 376 -4.44 9.70 -9.45
N THR A 377 -4.17 10.07 -8.21
CA THR A 377 -3.23 11.14 -7.92
C THR A 377 -2.13 10.70 -6.96
N LEU A 378 -0.93 11.20 -7.20
CA LEU A 378 0.15 11.27 -6.22
C LEU A 378 0.25 12.73 -5.77
N ILE A 379 0.01 13.01 -4.49
CA ILE A 379 0.09 14.37 -3.96
C ILE A 379 1.36 14.52 -3.11
N ILE A 380 2.11 15.58 -3.40
CA ILE A 380 3.26 15.99 -2.61
C ILE A 380 2.83 17.09 -1.65
N TRP A 381 3.10 16.90 -0.37
CA TRP A 381 2.72 17.80 0.71
C TRP A 381 3.94 18.45 1.37
N ASP A 382 3.82 19.72 1.70
CA ASP A 382 4.75 20.41 2.60
C ASP A 382 4.24 20.24 4.05
N LEU A 383 4.93 19.41 4.85
CA LEU A 383 4.51 19.13 6.22
C LEU A 383 4.54 20.37 7.13
N ALA A 384 5.48 21.29 6.91
CA ALA A 384 5.60 22.49 7.74
C ALA A 384 4.42 23.46 7.49
N ARG A 385 3.93 23.50 6.26
CA ARG A 385 2.81 24.36 5.86
C ARG A 385 1.47 23.62 5.91
N GLN A 386 1.50 22.30 6.02
CA GLN A 386 0.32 21.41 5.91
C GLN A 386 -0.50 21.72 4.66
N ALA A 387 0.17 21.86 3.53
CA ALA A 387 -0.43 22.28 2.26
C ALA A 387 0.09 21.43 1.10
N ILE A 388 -0.75 21.30 0.08
CA ILE A 388 -0.37 20.68 -1.20
C ILE A 388 0.76 21.52 -1.81
N ARG A 389 1.82 20.84 -2.22
CA ARG A 389 2.92 21.39 -2.98
C ARG A 389 2.73 21.16 -4.48
N SER A 390 2.44 19.95 -4.86
CA SER A 390 2.14 19.54 -6.23
C SER A 390 1.22 18.33 -6.25
N THR A 391 0.44 18.21 -7.32
CA THR A 391 -0.40 17.05 -7.60
C THR A 391 0.07 16.46 -8.92
N CYS A 392 0.37 15.18 -8.92
CA CYS A 392 0.82 14.41 -10.08
C CYS A 392 -0.33 13.51 -10.52
N GLU A 393 -0.88 13.76 -11.71
CA GLU A 393 -2.05 13.04 -12.23
C GLU A 393 -1.63 11.77 -12.98
N HIS A 394 -2.36 10.70 -12.76
CA HIS A 394 -2.16 9.38 -13.35
C HIS A 394 -3.42 8.94 -14.09
N ASP A 395 -3.27 7.98 -15.01
CA ASP A 395 -4.40 7.42 -15.75
C ASP A 395 -5.24 6.48 -14.88
N GLU A 396 -4.57 5.75 -13.96
CA GLU A 396 -5.18 4.82 -13.02
C GLU A 396 -4.64 5.01 -11.60
N GLY A 397 -5.19 4.25 -10.61
CA GLY A 397 -4.84 4.37 -9.19
C GLY A 397 -3.37 4.11 -8.90
N VAL A 398 -2.83 4.83 -7.93
CA VAL A 398 -1.46 4.70 -7.43
C VAL A 398 -1.45 3.72 -6.25
N THR A 399 -0.72 2.62 -6.41
CA THR A 399 -0.66 1.51 -5.44
C THR A 399 0.54 1.60 -4.51
N CYS A 400 1.69 2.01 -5.05
CA CYS A 400 2.93 2.07 -4.29
C CYS A 400 3.79 3.28 -4.71
N LEU A 401 4.72 3.68 -3.85
CA LEU A 401 5.65 4.76 -4.14
C LEU A 401 7.01 4.54 -3.49
N ALA A 402 8.04 5.16 -4.05
CA ALA A 402 9.38 5.18 -3.48
C ALA A 402 10.08 6.53 -3.76
N TRP A 403 10.66 7.15 -2.73
CA TRP A 403 11.54 8.29 -2.92
C TRP A 403 12.90 7.82 -3.45
N LEU A 404 13.44 8.52 -4.45
CA LEU A 404 14.73 8.17 -5.04
C LEU A 404 15.87 8.70 -4.17
N GLY A 405 16.10 8.02 -3.05
CA GLY A 405 17.14 8.36 -2.08
C GLY A 405 16.98 9.77 -1.51
N SER A 406 18.05 10.60 -1.65
CA SER A 406 18.03 12.00 -1.20
C SER A 406 17.73 12.99 -2.33
N SER A 407 17.35 12.51 -3.50
CA SER A 407 17.00 13.35 -4.65
C SER A 407 15.62 14.02 -4.47
N ARG A 408 15.27 14.86 -5.42
CA ARG A 408 13.94 15.52 -5.44
C ARG A 408 12.87 14.68 -6.14
N TYR A 409 13.24 13.51 -6.63
CA TYR A 409 12.35 12.67 -7.41
C TYR A 409 11.66 11.61 -6.56
N VAL A 410 10.42 11.31 -6.92
CA VAL A 410 9.61 10.23 -6.35
C VAL A 410 9.09 9.34 -7.46
N ALA A 411 9.14 8.03 -7.26
CA ALA A 411 8.56 7.04 -8.14
C ALA A 411 7.18 6.64 -7.65
N SER A 412 6.26 6.38 -8.57
CA SER A 412 4.95 5.77 -8.32
C SER A 412 4.77 4.53 -9.16
N GLY A 413 4.18 3.48 -8.59
CA GLY A 413 3.66 2.31 -9.27
C GLY A 413 2.13 2.36 -9.28
N CYS A 414 1.54 1.90 -10.36
CA CYS A 414 0.12 2.11 -10.64
C CYS A 414 -0.58 0.82 -11.07
N ILE A 415 -1.91 0.87 -11.06
CA ILE A 415 -2.79 -0.21 -11.52
C ILE A 415 -2.61 -0.49 -13.02
N ASP A 416 -2.22 0.54 -13.80
CA ASP A 416 -1.98 0.42 -15.25
C ASP A 416 -0.66 -0.28 -15.62
N GLY A 417 0.07 -0.81 -14.64
CA GLY A 417 1.38 -1.47 -14.86
C GLY A 417 2.53 -0.49 -15.13
N MET A 418 2.31 0.81 -15.03
CA MET A 418 3.34 1.81 -15.30
C MET A 418 4.06 2.22 -14.02
N VAL A 419 5.37 2.43 -14.15
CA VAL A 419 6.20 3.09 -13.12
C VAL A 419 6.55 4.49 -13.63
N ARG A 420 6.19 5.52 -12.86
CA ARG A 420 6.40 6.93 -13.24
C ARG A 420 7.32 7.62 -12.26
N ILE A 421 8.23 8.45 -12.79
CA ILE A 421 9.13 9.28 -11.99
C ILE A 421 8.66 10.74 -12.06
N TRP A 422 8.48 11.35 -10.91
CA TRP A 422 7.97 12.71 -10.77
C TRP A 422 8.99 13.65 -10.12
N ASP A 423 9.11 14.85 -10.64
CA ASP A 423 9.85 15.93 -9.96
C ASP A 423 8.96 16.54 -8.88
N SER A 424 9.25 16.27 -7.62
CA SER A 424 8.46 16.77 -6.49
C SER A 424 8.50 18.29 -6.30
N LEU A 425 9.40 19.00 -7.01
CA LEU A 425 9.47 20.47 -6.98
C LEU A 425 8.45 21.12 -7.89
N SER A 426 8.34 20.61 -9.12
CA SER A 426 7.44 21.15 -10.15
C SER A 426 6.12 20.41 -10.24
N GLY A 427 6.10 19.11 -9.88
CA GLY A 427 4.98 18.20 -10.12
C GLY A 427 4.97 17.62 -11.53
N ASP A 428 6.04 17.87 -12.31
CA ASP A 428 6.12 17.40 -13.68
C ASP A 428 6.52 15.94 -13.75
N LEU A 429 5.94 15.22 -14.74
CA LEU A 429 6.35 13.88 -15.10
C LEU A 429 7.75 13.92 -15.72
N ALA A 430 8.71 13.29 -15.08
CA ALA A 430 10.10 13.23 -15.57
C ALA A 430 10.33 12.04 -16.51
N ARG A 431 9.73 10.89 -16.20
CA ARG A 431 9.82 9.66 -17.02
C ARG A 431 8.68 8.69 -16.70
N THR A 432 8.30 7.92 -17.71
CA THR A 432 7.42 6.74 -17.56
C THR A 432 8.22 5.51 -18.00
N PHE A 433 8.17 4.46 -17.20
CA PHE A 433 8.65 3.13 -17.55
C PHE A 433 7.42 2.24 -17.76
N SER A 434 7.38 1.57 -18.89
CA SER A 434 6.37 0.60 -19.26
C SER A 434 6.95 -0.81 -19.24
N GLY A 435 6.07 -1.79 -19.28
CA GLY A 435 6.50 -3.19 -19.39
C GLY A 435 5.61 -4.13 -18.61
N HIS A 436 5.25 -3.81 -17.36
CA HIS A 436 4.28 -4.63 -16.64
C HIS A 436 2.91 -4.61 -17.33
N ARG A 437 2.23 -5.76 -17.27
CA ARG A 437 0.93 -5.98 -17.90
C ARG A 437 -0.23 -5.92 -16.93
N ASP A 438 0.10 -5.80 -15.63
CA ASP A 438 -0.84 -5.79 -14.53
C ASP A 438 -0.31 -4.89 -13.40
N VAL A 439 -1.03 -4.82 -12.29
CA VAL A 439 -0.80 -3.90 -11.17
C VAL A 439 0.62 -3.99 -10.64
N VAL A 440 1.28 -2.84 -10.50
CA VAL A 440 2.57 -2.73 -9.79
C VAL A 440 2.31 -2.76 -8.28
N GLN A 441 2.76 -3.81 -7.60
CA GLN A 441 2.50 -4.03 -6.18
C GLN A 441 3.53 -3.37 -5.27
N SER A 442 4.81 -3.39 -5.67
CA SER A 442 5.88 -2.84 -4.83
C SER A 442 7.00 -2.23 -5.64
N LEU A 443 7.65 -1.23 -5.06
CA LEU A 443 8.82 -0.53 -5.60
C LEU A 443 9.96 -0.54 -4.58
N ALA A 444 11.16 -0.90 -5.02
CA ALA A 444 12.36 -0.86 -4.21
C ALA A 444 13.51 -0.15 -4.94
N VAL A 445 14.20 0.76 -4.28
CA VAL A 445 15.33 1.50 -4.85
C VAL A 445 16.63 0.90 -4.38
N SER A 446 17.58 0.68 -5.29
CA SER A 446 18.91 0.14 -4.97
C SER A 446 19.69 1.09 -4.05
N ALA A 447 20.59 0.55 -3.24
CA ALA A 447 21.35 1.31 -2.25
C ALA A 447 22.19 2.44 -2.86
N ASP A 448 22.66 2.28 -4.10
CA ASP A 448 23.42 3.29 -4.84
C ASP A 448 22.51 4.29 -5.59
N GLY A 449 21.18 4.07 -5.59
CA GLY A 449 20.18 4.90 -6.29
C GLY A 449 20.31 4.87 -7.82
N ASN A 450 20.90 3.83 -8.40
CA ASN A 450 20.99 3.69 -9.84
C ASN A 450 19.82 2.94 -10.44
N SER A 451 19.21 2.05 -9.67
CA SER A 451 18.16 1.16 -10.16
C SER A 451 16.93 1.22 -9.28
N ILE A 452 15.77 1.06 -9.89
CA ILE A 452 14.50 0.78 -9.22
C ILE A 452 13.99 -0.58 -9.65
N VAL A 453 13.57 -1.37 -8.70
CA VAL A 453 12.94 -2.66 -8.90
C VAL A 453 11.45 -2.49 -8.71
N SER A 454 10.66 -2.97 -9.63
CA SER A 454 9.20 -3.07 -9.51
C SER A 454 8.78 -4.54 -9.59
N VAL A 455 7.75 -4.90 -8.86
CA VAL A 455 7.11 -6.21 -8.92
C VAL A 455 5.62 -6.06 -9.14
N SER A 456 5.02 -7.02 -9.84
CA SER A 456 3.66 -6.91 -10.32
C SER A 456 2.92 -8.25 -10.21
N THR A 457 1.59 -8.16 -10.21
CA THR A 457 0.69 -9.30 -10.37
C THR A 457 0.80 -9.96 -11.75
N ASP A 458 1.53 -9.34 -12.70
CA ASP A 458 1.90 -9.98 -13.97
C ASP A 458 3.02 -11.03 -13.83
N LYS A 459 3.43 -11.35 -12.58
CA LYS A 459 4.39 -12.39 -12.20
C LYS A 459 5.84 -12.08 -12.51
N SER A 460 6.11 -10.87 -12.83
CA SER A 460 7.47 -10.42 -13.17
C SER A 460 8.03 -9.42 -12.16
N ALA A 461 9.34 -9.45 -12.01
CA ALA A 461 10.12 -8.38 -11.42
C ALA A 461 10.91 -7.67 -12.52
N ARG A 462 10.88 -6.35 -12.54
CA ARG A 462 11.59 -5.53 -13.54
C ARG A 462 12.53 -4.56 -12.89
N VAL A 463 13.64 -4.30 -13.56
CA VAL A 463 14.66 -3.38 -13.10
C VAL A 463 14.84 -2.28 -14.14
N PHE A 464 14.69 -1.03 -13.70
CA PHE A 464 14.87 0.15 -14.54
C PHE A 464 16.05 1.01 -14.08
N ASP A 465 16.74 1.64 -15.04
CA ASP A 465 17.81 2.60 -14.75
C ASP A 465 17.22 3.96 -14.36
N ILE A 466 17.55 4.38 -13.14
CA ILE A 466 17.17 5.69 -12.59
C ILE A 466 18.40 6.55 -12.26
N SER A 467 19.58 6.18 -12.73
CA SER A 467 20.85 6.86 -12.41
C SER A 467 20.85 8.35 -12.75
N MET A 468 20.04 8.75 -13.72
CA MET A 468 19.88 10.15 -14.13
C MET A 468 19.06 11.02 -13.15
N PHE A 469 18.37 10.42 -12.15
CA PHE A 469 17.49 11.11 -11.21
C PHE A 469 18.08 11.30 -9.79
N LYS A 470 19.41 11.22 -9.66
CA LYS A 470 20.14 11.40 -8.39
C LYS A 470 20.20 12.84 -7.91
#